data_a1ceceb38136491eb8b734a02087851c
#
_entry.id   a1ceceb38136491eb8b734a02087851c
#
_cell.length_a   1.000
_cell.length_b   1.000
_cell.length_c   1.000
_cell.angle_alpha   90.00
_cell.angle_beta   90.00
_cell.angle_gamma   90.00
#
_symmetry.space_group_name_H-M   'P 1'
#
loop_
_entity.id
_entity.type
_entity.pdbx_description
1 polymer ?
#
loop_
_entity_poly.entity_id
_entity_poly.type
_entity_poly.pdbx_seq_one_letter_code
_entity_poly.pdbx_strand_id
1 'polypeptide(L)'
;MIKKFGIIGNPIKHSLSPLLHNYWFKKYNVNASYSIIDTEENNLEEVVKKIKDKSLVGVNVTLPFKQKIISFLEKIINDAEITGSVNTLFLGTEGAVTGENTDVYGLQAAYLKRIENAMNKKALVIGAGGVSPSVIFSLEKSGIKKISITNRTYEKCLFLKKKFNFLNILPWRNLQSEISNYDIIINATSLGLKDGADFDFDFEKCKENSIYIDTIYNPLKTKTFKFLEDKGVKVFNGLDMFIYQAQKSFYLWNRINPEIDDELINLLMSKLK
;
A
#
# COMPACT_ATOMS: atom_id res chain seq x y z
N MET A 1 -30.10 -7.93 -8.34
CA MET A 1 -29.66 -7.22 -7.12
C MET A 1 -28.31 -6.58 -7.38
N ILE A 2 -28.07 -5.34 -6.96
CA ILE A 2 -26.78 -4.66 -7.15
C ILE A 2 -25.78 -5.19 -6.12
N LYS A 3 -24.62 -5.68 -6.59
CA LYS A 3 -23.52 -6.11 -5.70
C LYS A 3 -22.91 -4.90 -5.00
N LYS A 4 -22.69 -4.96 -3.69
CA LYS A 4 -22.12 -3.87 -2.90
C LYS A 4 -20.70 -4.16 -2.47
N PHE A 5 -19.80 -3.21 -2.72
CA PHE A 5 -18.41 -3.22 -2.31
C PHE A 5 -18.08 -1.94 -1.55
N GLY A 6 -16.96 -1.91 -0.87
CA GLY A 6 -16.55 -0.69 -0.21
C GLY A 6 -15.13 -0.69 0.34
N ILE A 7 -14.80 0.42 0.99
CA ILE A 7 -13.55 0.59 1.72
C ILE A 7 -13.82 1.08 3.14
N ILE A 8 -13.09 0.52 4.10
CA ILE A 8 -13.05 0.95 5.49
C ILE A 8 -11.67 1.49 5.87
N GLY A 9 -11.65 2.51 6.72
CA GLY A 9 -10.45 3.17 7.24
C GLY A 9 -10.81 4.41 8.04
N ASN A 10 -9.84 5.02 8.73
CA ASN A 10 -10.07 6.27 9.46
C ASN A 10 -8.75 7.08 9.57
N PRO A 11 -8.65 8.28 8.95
CA PRO A 11 -9.64 8.93 8.08
C PRO A 11 -9.67 8.31 6.67
N ILE A 12 -10.86 8.31 6.01
CA ILE A 12 -11.06 7.65 4.72
C ILE A 12 -11.74 8.53 3.65
N LYS A 13 -12.25 9.71 4.04
CA LYS A 13 -13.10 10.56 3.17
C LYS A 13 -12.48 10.95 1.83
N HIS A 14 -11.15 10.96 1.72
CA HIS A 14 -10.41 11.36 0.53
C HIS A 14 -9.95 10.18 -0.35
N SER A 15 -10.43 8.96 -0.06
CA SER A 15 -10.06 7.78 -0.84
C SER A 15 -10.57 7.87 -2.28
N LEU A 16 -9.69 7.58 -3.24
CA LEU A 16 -10.04 7.47 -4.66
C LEU A 16 -10.55 6.07 -5.05
N SER A 17 -10.58 5.11 -4.12
CA SER A 17 -11.03 3.74 -4.40
C SER A 17 -12.46 3.68 -4.96
N PRO A 18 -13.44 4.48 -4.45
CA PRO A 18 -14.78 4.50 -5.07
C PRO A 18 -14.76 4.94 -6.52
N LEU A 19 -13.99 5.96 -6.86
CA LEU A 19 -13.87 6.47 -8.22
C LEU A 19 -13.31 5.39 -9.16
N LEU A 20 -12.21 4.75 -8.74
CA LEU A 20 -11.51 3.73 -9.50
C LEU A 20 -12.38 2.48 -9.73
N HIS A 21 -12.94 1.90 -8.67
CA HIS A 21 -13.71 0.66 -8.78
C HIS A 21 -15.03 0.86 -9.53
N ASN A 22 -15.73 1.98 -9.32
CA ASN A 22 -16.96 2.29 -10.06
C ASN A 22 -16.70 2.53 -11.55
N TYR A 23 -15.53 3.11 -11.93
CA TYR A 23 -15.11 3.19 -13.31
C TYR A 23 -15.02 1.78 -13.95
N TRP A 24 -14.33 0.84 -13.31
CA TRP A 24 -14.22 -0.51 -13.81
C TRP A 24 -15.55 -1.25 -13.80
N PHE A 25 -16.41 -1.09 -12.80
CA PHE A 25 -17.73 -1.69 -12.83
C PHE A 25 -18.54 -1.26 -14.04
N LYS A 26 -18.49 0.05 -14.38
CA LYS A 26 -19.13 0.58 -15.58
C LYS A 26 -18.49 0.03 -16.86
N LYS A 27 -17.16 0.05 -16.97
CA LYS A 27 -16.42 -0.39 -18.16
C LYS A 27 -16.70 -1.88 -18.48
N TYR A 28 -16.77 -2.71 -17.45
CA TYR A 28 -16.97 -4.18 -17.61
C TYR A 28 -18.42 -4.62 -17.42
N ASN A 29 -19.38 -3.70 -17.41
CA ASN A 29 -20.81 -4.00 -17.25
C ASN A 29 -21.12 -4.87 -15.99
N VAL A 30 -20.38 -4.68 -14.90
CA VAL A 30 -20.64 -5.33 -13.62
C VAL A 30 -21.71 -4.55 -12.88
N ASN A 31 -22.87 -5.17 -12.63
CA ASN A 31 -23.95 -4.54 -11.85
C ASN A 31 -23.57 -4.44 -10.38
N ALA A 32 -22.76 -3.45 -10.03
CA ALA A 32 -22.18 -3.26 -8.70
C ALA A 32 -22.00 -1.78 -8.37
N SER A 33 -21.80 -1.51 -7.07
CA SER A 33 -21.40 -0.19 -6.57
C SER A 33 -20.30 -0.32 -5.52
N TYR A 34 -19.42 0.67 -5.47
CA TYR A 34 -18.37 0.77 -4.47
C TYR A 34 -18.47 2.10 -3.73
N SER A 35 -18.45 2.07 -2.41
CA SER A 35 -18.61 3.24 -1.56
C SER A 35 -17.63 3.25 -0.37
N ILE A 36 -17.49 4.41 0.25
CA ILE A 36 -16.86 4.50 1.58
C ILE A 36 -17.86 3.95 2.59
N ILE A 37 -17.38 3.08 3.48
CA ILE A 37 -18.13 2.55 4.61
C ILE A 37 -17.55 3.21 5.84
N ASP A 38 -18.30 4.13 6.42
CA ASP A 38 -17.90 4.77 7.68
C ASP A 38 -17.86 3.73 8.79
N THR A 39 -16.69 3.55 9.41
CA THR A 39 -16.47 2.44 10.32
C THR A 39 -15.47 2.86 11.39
N GLU A 40 -15.84 2.58 12.63
CA GLU A 40 -14.96 2.66 13.79
C GLU A 40 -14.39 1.26 14.13
N GLU A 41 -13.37 1.25 14.98
CA GLU A 41 -12.67 0.00 15.34
C GLU A 41 -13.58 -1.06 15.96
N ASN A 42 -14.53 -0.64 16.81
CA ASN A 42 -15.50 -1.51 17.47
C ASN A 42 -16.56 -2.09 16.52
N ASN A 43 -16.66 -1.59 15.28
CA ASN A 43 -17.61 -2.05 14.27
C ASN A 43 -16.98 -2.96 13.20
N LEU A 44 -15.71 -3.33 13.35
CA LEU A 44 -15.01 -4.18 12.38
C LEU A 44 -15.67 -5.55 12.23
N GLU A 45 -16.13 -6.15 13.31
CA GLU A 45 -16.83 -7.44 13.31
C GLU A 45 -18.13 -7.37 12.49
N GLU A 46 -18.87 -6.25 12.58
CA GLU A 46 -20.10 -6.04 11.79
C GLU A 46 -19.80 -6.02 10.29
N VAL A 47 -18.69 -5.40 9.88
CA VAL A 47 -18.27 -5.39 8.46
C VAL A 47 -17.99 -6.81 7.98
N VAL A 48 -17.29 -7.62 8.78
CA VAL A 48 -17.02 -9.03 8.46
C VAL A 48 -18.30 -9.84 8.35
N LYS A 49 -19.26 -9.62 9.28
CA LYS A 49 -20.59 -10.25 9.25
C LYS A 49 -21.36 -9.89 7.97
N LYS A 50 -21.30 -8.64 7.50
CA LYS A 50 -21.94 -8.21 6.24
C LYS A 50 -21.32 -8.90 4.98
N ILE A 51 -20.07 -9.34 5.05
CA ILE A 51 -19.49 -10.17 3.98
C ILE A 51 -19.99 -11.62 4.10
N LYS A 52 -20.09 -12.14 5.33
CA LYS A 52 -20.58 -13.49 5.61
C LYS A 52 -22.02 -13.70 5.14
N ASP A 53 -22.89 -12.73 5.37
CA ASP A 53 -24.31 -12.75 4.96
C ASP A 53 -24.54 -12.28 3.52
N LYS A 54 -23.48 -11.93 2.79
CA LYS A 54 -23.48 -11.48 1.38
C LYS A 54 -24.16 -10.11 1.14
N SER A 55 -24.44 -9.32 2.19
CA SER A 55 -24.89 -7.94 2.02
C SER A 55 -23.77 -7.02 1.50
N LEU A 56 -22.49 -7.41 1.74
CA LEU A 56 -21.30 -6.91 1.07
C LEU A 56 -20.60 -8.07 0.35
N VAL A 57 -20.12 -7.83 -0.87
CA VAL A 57 -19.39 -8.85 -1.66
C VAL A 57 -17.89 -8.79 -1.40
N GLY A 58 -17.36 -7.61 -1.18
CA GLY A 58 -15.94 -7.40 -0.89
C GLY A 58 -15.67 -6.03 -0.28
N VAL A 59 -14.62 -5.94 0.52
CA VAL A 59 -14.23 -4.71 1.22
C VAL A 59 -12.72 -4.55 1.16
N ASN A 60 -12.25 -3.35 0.77
CA ASN A 60 -10.88 -2.97 1.04
C ASN A 60 -10.74 -2.41 2.46
N VAL A 61 -9.59 -2.68 3.05
CA VAL A 61 -9.23 -2.22 4.40
C VAL A 61 -7.97 -1.36 4.31
N THR A 62 -8.03 -0.15 4.88
CA THR A 62 -6.86 0.71 4.97
C THR A 62 -6.56 1.09 6.42
N LEU A 63 -5.63 2.00 6.61
CA LEU A 63 -5.22 2.50 7.93
C LEU A 63 -6.43 2.98 8.76
N PRO A 64 -6.49 2.66 10.06
CA PRO A 64 -5.55 1.89 10.87
C PRO A 64 -5.91 0.40 11.01
N PHE A 65 -6.81 -0.14 10.19
CA PHE A 65 -7.49 -1.41 10.41
C PHE A 65 -6.84 -2.65 9.80
N LYS A 66 -5.82 -2.50 8.93
CA LYS A 66 -5.19 -3.61 8.18
C LYS A 66 -4.69 -4.78 9.02
N GLN A 67 -4.22 -4.52 10.25
CA GLN A 67 -3.79 -5.57 11.18
C GLN A 67 -4.93 -5.99 12.12
N LYS A 68 -5.74 -5.01 12.56
CA LYS A 68 -6.81 -5.23 13.53
C LYS A 68 -7.93 -6.11 12.99
N ILE A 69 -8.24 -6.00 11.71
CA ILE A 69 -9.30 -6.77 11.06
C ILE A 69 -9.04 -8.28 11.11
N ILE A 70 -7.77 -8.70 11.19
CA ILE A 70 -7.37 -10.12 11.13
C ILE A 70 -8.02 -10.95 12.23
N SER A 71 -8.18 -10.40 13.44
CA SER A 71 -8.81 -11.10 14.57
C SER A 71 -10.28 -11.48 14.37
N PHE A 72 -10.94 -10.89 13.38
CA PHE A 72 -12.34 -11.15 13.04
C PHE A 72 -12.49 -12.07 11.82
N LEU A 73 -11.38 -12.43 11.15
CA LEU A 73 -11.41 -13.24 9.94
C LEU A 73 -11.32 -14.73 10.26
N GLU A 74 -12.02 -15.54 9.46
CA GLU A 74 -11.95 -17.00 9.54
C GLU A 74 -10.70 -17.53 8.83
N LYS A 75 -10.19 -16.78 7.83
CA LYS A 75 -9.02 -17.18 7.03
C LYS A 75 -8.25 -15.96 6.54
N ILE A 76 -6.92 -16.04 6.55
CA ILE A 76 -6.05 -15.17 5.77
C ILE A 76 -5.26 -16.02 4.81
N ILE A 77 -4.85 -15.49 3.66
CA ILE A 77 -4.17 -16.26 2.61
C ILE A 77 -2.98 -15.51 2.01
N ASN A 78 -2.07 -16.27 1.41
CA ASN A 78 -0.95 -15.79 0.59
C ASN A 78 -0.10 -14.69 1.29
N ASP A 79 0.01 -13.54 0.65
CA ASP A 79 0.85 -12.44 1.12
C ASP A 79 0.35 -11.85 2.47
N ALA A 80 -0.94 -12.03 2.82
CA ALA A 80 -1.49 -11.61 4.11
C ALA A 80 -0.96 -12.46 5.28
N GLU A 81 -0.74 -13.76 5.09
CA GLU A 81 -0.17 -14.65 6.11
C GLU A 81 1.24 -14.21 6.49
N ILE A 82 2.05 -13.88 5.48
CA ILE A 82 3.44 -13.47 5.68
C ILE A 82 3.51 -12.05 6.24
N THR A 83 2.75 -11.12 5.70
CA THR A 83 2.80 -9.72 6.11
C THR A 83 2.08 -9.45 7.44
N GLY A 84 1.08 -10.29 7.80
CA GLY A 84 0.16 -10.01 8.92
C GLY A 84 -0.57 -8.68 8.73
N SER A 85 -0.92 -8.38 7.50
CA SER A 85 -1.62 -7.17 7.09
C SER A 85 -2.60 -7.52 5.98
N VAL A 86 -3.85 -7.15 6.14
CA VAL A 86 -4.95 -7.42 5.22
C VAL A 86 -5.49 -6.10 4.68
N ASN A 87 -5.61 -5.98 3.36
CA ASN A 87 -6.24 -4.83 2.72
C ASN A 87 -7.43 -5.18 1.83
N THR A 88 -7.74 -6.48 1.66
CA THR A 88 -8.84 -6.96 0.80
C THR A 88 -9.57 -8.12 1.46
N LEU A 89 -10.89 -7.99 1.62
CA LEU A 89 -11.78 -8.99 2.21
C LEU A 89 -12.77 -9.50 1.16
N PHE A 90 -13.08 -10.78 1.20
CA PHE A 90 -14.10 -11.43 0.37
C PHE A 90 -14.58 -12.74 0.97
N LEU A 91 -15.71 -13.26 0.49
CA LEU A 91 -16.18 -14.57 0.87
C LEU A 91 -15.45 -15.63 0.01
N GLY A 92 -14.67 -16.49 0.65
CA GLY A 92 -13.95 -17.58 0.00
C GLY A 92 -14.89 -18.71 -0.47
N THR A 93 -14.35 -19.68 -1.22
CA THR A 93 -15.12 -20.79 -1.82
C THR A 93 -15.80 -21.70 -0.80
N GLU A 94 -15.22 -21.80 0.41
CA GLU A 94 -15.77 -22.61 1.52
C GLU A 94 -16.74 -21.79 2.41
N GLY A 95 -17.12 -20.60 1.97
CA GLY A 95 -17.97 -19.70 2.73
C GLY A 95 -17.27 -19.02 3.92
N ALA A 96 -15.95 -19.11 4.03
CA ALA A 96 -15.16 -18.41 5.04
C ALA A 96 -14.88 -16.97 4.58
N VAL A 97 -15.00 -15.98 5.49
CA VAL A 97 -14.56 -14.61 5.21
C VAL A 97 -13.04 -14.59 5.22
N THR A 98 -12.48 -14.30 4.05
CA THR A 98 -11.06 -14.44 3.76
C THR A 98 -10.40 -13.08 3.55
N GLY A 99 -9.23 -12.90 4.15
CA GLY A 99 -8.38 -11.71 3.99
C GLY A 99 -7.15 -11.97 3.13
N GLU A 100 -6.85 -11.01 2.25
CA GLU A 100 -5.67 -11.02 1.37
C GLU A 100 -4.93 -9.67 1.45
N ASN A 101 -3.65 -9.66 1.06
CA ASN A 101 -2.84 -8.46 0.96
C ASN A 101 -2.48 -8.17 -0.51
N THR A 102 -3.19 -7.24 -1.12
CA THR A 102 -2.94 -6.83 -2.50
C THR A 102 -1.90 -5.71 -2.63
N ASP A 103 -1.45 -5.08 -1.53
CA ASP A 103 -0.42 -4.04 -1.55
C ASP A 103 0.92 -4.60 -2.03
N VAL A 104 1.25 -5.85 -1.66
CA VAL A 104 2.46 -6.54 -2.12
C VAL A 104 2.49 -6.64 -3.64
N TYR A 105 1.39 -7.11 -4.23
CA TYR A 105 1.24 -7.14 -5.69
C TYR A 105 1.34 -5.74 -6.29
N GLY A 106 0.66 -4.76 -5.68
CA GLY A 106 0.67 -3.37 -6.13
C GLY A 106 2.06 -2.80 -6.27
N LEU A 107 2.88 -2.91 -5.22
CA LEU A 107 4.26 -2.40 -5.23
C LEU A 107 5.16 -3.14 -6.23
N GLN A 108 5.03 -4.47 -6.31
CA GLN A 108 5.80 -5.28 -7.26
C GLN A 108 5.46 -4.94 -8.71
N ALA A 109 4.17 -4.87 -9.05
CA ALA A 109 3.71 -4.62 -10.41
C ALA A 109 4.03 -3.19 -10.86
N ALA A 110 3.89 -2.21 -9.95
CA ALA A 110 4.17 -0.82 -10.25
C ALA A 110 5.65 -0.56 -10.51
N TYR A 111 6.54 -1.06 -9.65
CA TYR A 111 7.93 -0.59 -9.62
C TYR A 111 8.97 -1.71 -9.59
N LEU A 112 8.85 -2.66 -8.66
CA LEU A 112 9.96 -3.53 -8.29
C LEU A 112 10.34 -4.54 -9.38
N LYS A 113 9.38 -5.01 -10.17
CA LYS A 113 9.63 -5.93 -11.31
C LYS A 113 10.48 -5.30 -12.42
N ARG A 114 10.58 -3.97 -12.46
CA ARG A 114 11.34 -3.22 -13.46
C ARG A 114 12.72 -2.79 -12.95
N ILE A 115 13.10 -3.15 -11.72
CA ILE A 115 14.41 -2.83 -11.16
C ILE A 115 15.42 -3.88 -11.62
N GLU A 116 16.35 -3.45 -12.42
CA GLU A 116 17.46 -4.28 -12.88
C GLU A 116 18.43 -4.59 -11.73
N ASN A 117 19.00 -5.80 -11.75
CA ASN A 117 19.98 -6.25 -10.76
C ASN A 117 19.52 -6.11 -9.31
N ALA A 118 18.24 -6.36 -9.04
CA ALA A 118 17.61 -6.18 -7.74
C ALA A 118 18.36 -6.88 -6.58
N MET A 119 18.95 -8.07 -6.82
CA MET A 119 19.72 -8.85 -5.83
C MET A 119 20.93 -8.10 -5.25
N ASN A 120 21.53 -7.19 -6.03
CA ASN A 120 22.71 -6.41 -5.61
C ASN A 120 22.33 -5.09 -4.93
N LYS A 121 21.07 -4.71 -4.95
CA LYS A 121 20.58 -3.43 -4.42
C LYS A 121 20.40 -3.47 -2.89
N LYS A 122 20.67 -2.32 -2.27
CA LYS A 122 20.37 -2.06 -0.87
C LYS A 122 19.12 -1.18 -0.79
N ALA A 123 18.12 -1.64 -0.03
CA ALA A 123 16.88 -0.89 0.14
C ALA A 123 16.74 -0.34 1.56
N LEU A 124 16.17 0.86 1.66
CA LEU A 124 15.77 1.50 2.90
C LEU A 124 14.26 1.73 2.90
N VAL A 125 13.59 1.21 3.90
CA VAL A 125 12.17 1.49 4.18
C VAL A 125 12.10 2.53 5.29
N ILE A 126 11.54 3.68 4.99
CA ILE A 126 11.31 4.75 5.96
C ILE A 126 9.88 4.62 6.45
N GLY A 127 9.70 4.27 7.73
CA GLY A 127 8.41 4.04 8.36
C GLY A 127 8.17 2.60 8.75
N ALA A 128 7.47 2.41 9.88
CA ALA A 128 7.08 1.10 10.42
C ALA A 128 5.56 1.08 10.71
N GLY A 129 4.77 1.57 9.73
CA GLY A 129 3.32 1.64 9.78
C GLY A 129 2.62 0.46 9.13
N GLY A 130 1.32 0.61 8.86
CA GLY A 130 0.46 -0.46 8.33
C GLY A 130 0.83 -0.97 6.93
N VAL A 131 1.50 -0.17 6.09
CA VAL A 131 1.97 -0.58 4.76
C VAL A 131 3.36 -1.20 4.78
N SER A 132 4.15 -0.93 5.82
CA SER A 132 5.57 -1.32 5.88
C SER A 132 5.80 -2.83 5.80
N PRO A 133 4.98 -3.71 6.40
CA PRO A 133 5.12 -5.16 6.19
C PRO A 133 4.99 -5.56 4.73
N SER A 134 4.06 -4.95 3.99
CA SER A 134 3.86 -5.21 2.56
C SER A 134 5.05 -4.72 1.73
N VAL A 135 5.59 -3.55 2.06
CA VAL A 135 6.79 -2.98 1.39
C VAL A 135 8.00 -3.89 1.61
N ILE A 136 8.28 -4.28 2.85
CA ILE A 136 9.40 -5.16 3.21
C ILE A 136 9.30 -6.49 2.46
N PHE A 137 8.14 -7.13 2.52
CA PHE A 137 7.94 -8.41 1.85
C PHE A 137 7.99 -8.30 0.32
N SER A 138 7.49 -7.20 -0.26
CA SER A 138 7.61 -6.95 -1.70
C SER A 138 9.07 -6.85 -2.15
N LEU A 139 9.91 -6.17 -1.38
CA LEU A 139 11.35 -6.05 -1.65
C LEU A 139 12.02 -7.43 -1.60
N GLU A 140 11.79 -8.21 -0.54
CA GLU A 140 12.32 -9.56 -0.40
C GLU A 140 11.90 -10.48 -1.55
N LYS A 141 10.60 -10.49 -1.85
CA LYS A 141 10.00 -11.29 -2.94
C LYS A 141 10.53 -10.88 -4.32
N SER A 142 11.01 -9.64 -4.46
CA SER A 142 11.69 -9.15 -5.68
C SER A 142 13.18 -9.45 -5.73
N GLY A 143 13.71 -10.22 -4.76
CA GLY A 143 15.11 -10.64 -4.72
C GLY A 143 16.06 -9.69 -3.97
N ILE A 144 15.57 -8.57 -3.44
CA ILE A 144 16.38 -7.62 -2.67
C ILE A 144 16.61 -8.20 -1.27
N LYS A 145 17.87 -8.52 -0.94
CA LYS A 145 18.23 -9.19 0.33
C LYS A 145 18.76 -8.23 1.41
N LYS A 146 19.27 -7.06 1.00
CA LYS A 146 19.85 -6.06 1.91
C LYS A 146 18.81 -4.98 2.18
N ILE A 147 17.92 -5.23 3.15
CA ILE A 147 16.81 -4.33 3.48
C ILE A 147 17.02 -3.77 4.89
N SER A 148 17.03 -2.44 4.98
CA SER A 148 17.06 -1.72 6.24
C SER A 148 15.71 -1.03 6.47
N ILE A 149 15.34 -0.88 7.74
CA ILE A 149 14.16 -0.13 8.15
C ILE A 149 14.53 0.95 9.16
N THR A 150 13.89 2.10 9.05
CA THR A 150 14.01 3.18 10.02
C THR A 150 12.64 3.75 10.37
N ASN A 151 12.47 4.15 11.62
CA ASN A 151 11.25 4.82 12.11
C ASN A 151 11.56 5.64 13.36
N ARG A 152 10.85 6.76 13.57
CA ARG A 152 11.01 7.61 14.77
C ARG A 152 10.81 6.81 16.06
N THR A 153 9.84 5.91 16.10
CA THR A 153 9.60 4.98 17.22
C THR A 153 10.36 3.70 16.95
N TYR A 154 11.47 3.51 17.64
CA TYR A 154 12.41 2.40 17.43
C TYR A 154 11.77 1.01 17.69
N GLU A 155 10.88 0.93 18.68
CA GLU A 155 10.16 -0.30 19.07
C GLU A 155 9.35 -0.90 17.92
N LYS A 156 8.80 -0.05 17.05
CA LYS A 156 8.09 -0.50 15.86
C LYS A 156 9.02 -1.19 14.86
N CYS A 157 10.26 -0.73 14.74
CA CYS A 157 11.27 -1.41 13.92
C CYS A 157 11.65 -2.76 14.52
N LEU A 158 11.80 -2.85 15.84
CA LEU A 158 12.07 -4.12 16.55
C LEU A 158 10.94 -5.13 16.35
N PHE A 159 9.68 -4.68 16.39
CA PHE A 159 8.54 -5.54 16.12
C PHE A 159 8.59 -6.13 14.71
N LEU A 160 8.87 -5.30 13.70
CA LEU A 160 9.02 -5.76 12.31
C LEU A 160 10.25 -6.65 12.11
N LYS A 161 11.36 -6.37 12.80
CA LYS A 161 12.54 -7.23 12.75
C LYS A 161 12.30 -8.62 13.37
N LYS A 162 11.46 -8.74 14.40
CA LYS A 162 11.04 -10.05 14.92
C LYS A 162 10.28 -10.86 13.89
N LYS A 163 9.49 -10.20 13.05
CA LYS A 163 8.72 -10.84 11.99
C LYS A 163 9.58 -11.14 10.75
N PHE A 164 10.43 -10.22 10.36
CA PHE A 164 11.33 -10.30 9.22
C PHE A 164 12.78 -10.27 9.71
N ASN A 165 13.31 -11.42 10.12
CA ASN A 165 14.59 -11.55 10.79
C ASN A 165 15.79 -11.05 9.98
N PHE A 166 15.66 -10.98 8.65
CA PHE A 166 16.67 -10.46 7.72
C PHE A 166 16.81 -8.93 7.73
N LEU A 167 15.87 -8.18 8.33
CA LEU A 167 15.92 -6.72 8.35
C LEU A 167 17.11 -6.21 9.17
N ASN A 168 17.72 -5.13 8.69
CA ASN A 168 18.60 -4.30 9.49
C ASN A 168 17.83 -3.07 9.99
N ILE A 169 18.09 -2.63 11.22
CA ILE A 169 17.49 -1.40 11.75
C ILE A 169 18.52 -0.29 11.65
N LEU A 170 18.15 0.76 10.92
CA LEU A 170 18.88 2.02 10.87
C LEU A 170 18.28 2.96 11.92
N PRO A 171 19.04 3.43 12.94
CA PRO A 171 18.52 4.41 13.87
C PRO A 171 18.07 5.67 13.15
N TRP A 172 16.90 6.24 13.52
CA TRP A 172 16.33 7.43 12.87
C TRP A 172 17.32 8.60 12.77
N ARG A 173 18.08 8.84 13.85
CA ARG A 173 19.10 9.90 13.90
C ARG A 173 20.23 9.77 12.88
N ASN A 174 20.44 8.55 12.37
CA ASN A 174 21.49 8.26 11.37
C ASN A 174 20.97 8.35 9.94
N LEU A 175 19.67 8.53 9.73
CA LEU A 175 19.04 8.46 8.41
C LEU A 175 19.70 9.42 7.43
N GLN A 176 19.84 10.69 7.77
CA GLN A 176 20.44 11.71 6.90
C GLN A 176 21.91 11.42 6.55
N SER A 177 22.69 10.86 7.49
CA SER A 177 24.11 10.53 7.25
C SER A 177 24.31 9.27 6.42
N GLU A 178 23.40 8.30 6.54
CA GLU A 178 23.52 6.96 5.95
C GLU A 178 22.71 6.78 4.66
N ILE A 179 21.87 7.73 4.28
CA ILE A 179 20.95 7.61 3.14
C ILE A 179 21.70 7.35 1.82
N SER A 180 22.92 7.85 1.69
CA SER A 180 23.81 7.61 0.55
C SER A 180 24.23 6.14 0.37
N ASN A 181 24.01 5.28 1.35
CA ASN A 181 24.37 3.86 1.28
C ASN A 181 23.29 3.02 0.57
N TYR A 182 22.15 3.62 0.22
CA TYR A 182 21.00 2.89 -0.33
C TYR A 182 20.77 3.21 -1.80
N ASP A 183 20.35 2.18 -2.55
CA ASP A 183 20.03 2.25 -3.96
C ASP A 183 18.53 2.43 -4.20
N ILE A 184 17.71 1.98 -3.23
CA ILE A 184 16.25 2.08 -3.25
C ILE A 184 15.81 2.64 -1.90
N ILE A 185 15.04 3.71 -1.92
CA ILE A 185 14.50 4.36 -0.73
C ILE A 185 12.98 4.41 -0.89
N ILE A 186 12.25 3.86 0.08
CA ILE A 186 10.78 3.83 0.04
C ILE A 186 10.22 4.57 1.24
N ASN A 187 9.47 5.64 0.99
CA ASN A 187 8.67 6.31 2.00
C ASN A 187 7.39 5.50 2.26
N ALA A 188 7.34 4.82 3.40
CA ALA A 188 6.19 4.09 3.91
C ALA A 188 5.55 4.80 5.13
N THR A 189 5.75 6.11 5.23
CA THR A 189 5.16 6.98 6.27
C THR A 189 4.02 7.82 5.70
N SER A 190 3.38 8.60 6.56
CA SER A 190 2.46 9.67 6.18
C SER A 190 3.15 11.04 6.03
N LEU A 191 4.48 11.10 6.13
CA LEU A 191 5.23 12.35 5.97
C LEU A 191 5.19 12.80 4.51
N GLY A 192 4.70 14.00 4.28
CA GLY A 192 4.46 14.57 2.96
C GLY A 192 3.01 14.49 2.47
N LEU A 193 2.07 13.91 3.23
CA LEU A 193 0.64 14.04 2.94
C LEU A 193 0.22 15.51 2.96
N LYS A 194 -0.77 15.86 2.14
CA LYS A 194 -1.40 17.18 2.15
C LYS A 194 -1.89 17.48 3.57
N ASP A 195 -1.58 18.67 4.05
CA ASP A 195 -1.89 19.11 5.43
C ASP A 195 -1.23 18.30 6.56
N GLY A 196 -0.24 17.44 6.22
CA GLY A 196 0.53 16.63 7.15
C GLY A 196 1.93 17.20 7.42
N ALA A 197 2.65 16.53 8.33
CA ALA A 197 4.05 16.85 8.59
C ALA A 197 4.95 16.37 7.43
N ASP A 198 6.05 17.08 7.21
CA ASP A 198 7.13 16.67 6.33
C ASP A 198 8.28 16.01 7.11
N PHE A 199 9.29 15.54 6.38
CA PHE A 199 10.55 15.13 6.99
C PHE A 199 11.24 16.33 7.65
N ASP A 200 11.83 16.10 8.81
CA ASP A 200 12.60 17.06 9.60
C ASP A 200 14.10 17.09 9.22
N PHE A 201 14.45 16.46 8.11
CA PHE A 201 15.79 16.43 7.52
C PHE A 201 15.70 16.52 6.00
N ASP A 202 16.82 16.87 5.36
CA ASP A 202 16.94 16.89 3.90
C ASP A 202 17.43 15.53 3.34
N PHE A 203 17.23 15.36 2.04
CA PHE A 203 17.69 14.20 1.28
C PHE A 203 18.94 14.52 0.44
N GLU A 204 19.71 15.55 0.83
CA GLU A 204 20.86 16.05 0.06
C GLU A 204 21.90 14.97 -0.25
N LYS A 205 22.14 14.06 0.70
CA LYS A 205 23.09 12.97 0.53
C LYS A 205 22.53 11.76 -0.25
N CYS A 206 21.29 11.82 -0.72
CA CYS A 206 20.73 10.77 -1.56
C CYS A 206 21.51 10.70 -2.88
N LYS A 207 21.85 9.49 -3.33
CA LYS A 207 22.60 9.31 -4.59
C LYS A 207 21.70 9.63 -5.79
N GLU A 208 22.25 10.27 -6.82
CA GLU A 208 21.54 10.53 -8.08
C GLU A 208 21.08 9.25 -8.79
N ASN A 209 21.85 8.17 -8.70
CA ASN A 209 21.51 6.87 -9.30
C ASN A 209 20.65 5.98 -8.40
N SER A 210 20.13 6.50 -7.29
CA SER A 210 19.16 5.79 -6.47
C SER A 210 17.75 5.91 -7.04
N ILE A 211 16.84 5.12 -6.48
CA ILE A 211 15.41 5.13 -6.79
C ILE A 211 14.67 5.53 -5.51
N TYR A 212 13.84 6.54 -5.58
CA TYR A 212 12.94 6.92 -4.50
C TYR A 212 11.50 6.56 -4.88
N ILE A 213 10.82 5.84 -4.00
CA ILE A 213 9.42 5.46 -4.15
C ILE A 213 8.65 6.07 -2.98
N ASP A 214 7.69 6.92 -3.27
CA ASP A 214 6.75 7.43 -2.29
C ASP A 214 5.47 6.59 -2.32
N THR A 215 5.02 6.05 -1.19
CA THR A 215 3.70 5.37 -1.15
C THR A 215 2.53 6.35 -1.13
N ILE A 216 2.81 7.64 -1.02
CA ILE A 216 1.84 8.72 -1.10
C ILE A 216 1.50 9.01 -2.56
N TYR A 217 0.20 9.15 -2.85
CA TYR A 217 -0.31 9.58 -4.15
C TYR A 217 -1.13 10.88 -4.09
N ASN A 218 -1.39 11.39 -2.90
CA ASN A 218 -2.06 12.68 -2.69
C ASN A 218 -1.33 13.49 -1.60
N PRO A 219 -0.53 14.52 -1.98
CA PRO A 219 -0.32 15.02 -3.34
C PRO A 219 0.48 14.04 -4.21
N LEU A 220 0.39 14.20 -5.54
CA LEU A 220 1.19 13.40 -6.49
C LEU A 220 2.68 13.61 -6.34
N LYS A 221 3.10 14.82 -5.97
CA LYS A 221 4.49 15.19 -5.73
C LYS A 221 4.60 15.82 -4.34
N THR A 222 5.10 15.06 -3.38
CA THR A 222 5.48 15.57 -2.06
C THR A 222 6.68 16.52 -2.17
N LYS A 223 7.02 17.26 -1.13
CA LYS A 223 8.22 18.12 -1.13
C LYS A 223 9.49 17.30 -1.37
N THR A 224 9.62 16.16 -0.70
CA THR A 224 10.75 15.25 -0.89
C THR A 224 10.81 14.72 -2.31
N PHE A 225 9.67 14.34 -2.90
CA PHE A 225 9.59 13.91 -4.29
C PHE A 225 10.15 14.98 -5.24
N LYS A 226 9.67 16.23 -5.12
CA LYS A 226 10.15 17.35 -5.98
C LYS A 226 11.64 17.60 -5.80
N PHE A 227 12.11 17.67 -4.55
CA PHE A 227 13.52 17.88 -4.26
C PHE A 227 14.41 16.81 -4.92
N LEU A 228 14.03 15.55 -4.82
CA LEU A 228 14.80 14.44 -5.40
C LEU A 228 14.69 14.39 -6.94
N GLU A 229 13.53 14.73 -7.51
CA GLU A 229 13.34 14.87 -8.95
C GLU A 229 14.25 15.96 -9.53
N ASP A 230 14.30 17.14 -8.89
CA ASP A 230 15.15 18.26 -9.28
C ASP A 230 16.66 17.90 -9.16
N LYS A 231 17.01 17.01 -8.25
CA LYS A 231 18.36 16.46 -8.06
C LYS A 231 18.72 15.36 -9.10
N GLY A 232 17.80 14.97 -9.97
CA GLY A 232 18.03 13.93 -10.99
C GLY A 232 17.85 12.48 -10.48
N VAL A 233 17.35 12.30 -9.25
CA VAL A 233 17.01 10.97 -8.72
C VAL A 233 15.77 10.42 -9.44
N LYS A 234 15.78 9.13 -9.78
CA LYS A 234 14.60 8.47 -10.33
C LYS A 234 13.52 8.33 -9.24
N VAL A 235 12.40 9.02 -9.42
CA VAL A 235 11.32 9.09 -8.42
C VAL A 235 10.03 8.49 -8.94
N PHE A 236 9.26 7.85 -8.03
CA PHE A 236 7.93 7.32 -8.28
C PHE A 236 6.99 7.72 -7.14
N ASN A 237 5.76 8.12 -7.48
CA ASN A 237 4.70 8.37 -6.49
C ASN A 237 3.83 7.12 -6.29
N GLY A 238 2.92 7.15 -5.31
CA GLY A 238 2.11 5.99 -4.93
C GLY A 238 0.93 5.66 -5.86
N LEU A 239 0.70 6.42 -6.95
CA LEU A 239 -0.50 6.25 -7.77
C LEU A 239 -0.54 4.89 -8.47
N ASP A 240 0.57 4.47 -9.08
CA ASP A 240 0.61 3.17 -9.76
C ASP A 240 0.42 2.02 -8.76
N MET A 241 1.07 2.07 -7.59
CA MET A 241 0.84 1.10 -6.53
C MET A 241 -0.63 1.04 -6.12
N PHE A 242 -1.28 2.20 -5.96
CA PHE A 242 -2.71 2.30 -5.64
C PHE A 242 -3.57 1.64 -6.72
N ILE A 243 -3.28 1.85 -8.01
CA ILE A 243 -4.03 1.28 -9.12
C ILE A 243 -3.83 -0.24 -9.17
N TYR A 244 -2.60 -0.73 -9.12
CA TYR A 244 -2.32 -2.17 -9.23
C TYR A 244 -2.87 -2.99 -8.04
N GLN A 245 -2.81 -2.47 -6.79
CA GLN A 245 -3.43 -3.17 -5.65
C GLN A 245 -4.96 -3.24 -5.81
N ALA A 246 -5.59 -2.19 -6.33
CA ALA A 246 -7.02 -2.18 -6.62
C ALA A 246 -7.39 -3.13 -7.77
N GLN A 247 -6.56 -3.22 -8.82
CA GLN A 247 -6.71 -4.19 -9.91
C GLN A 247 -6.74 -5.63 -9.38
N LYS A 248 -5.83 -5.95 -8.46
CA LYS A 248 -5.77 -7.27 -7.83
C LYS A 248 -7.00 -7.54 -6.96
N SER A 249 -7.48 -6.55 -6.19
CA SER A 249 -8.72 -6.66 -5.40
C SER A 249 -9.93 -6.88 -6.30
N PHE A 250 -10.03 -6.14 -7.40
CA PHE A 250 -11.09 -6.28 -8.39
C PHE A 250 -11.12 -7.69 -9.00
N TYR A 251 -9.93 -8.22 -9.35
CA TYR A 251 -9.78 -9.60 -9.83
C TYR A 251 -10.23 -10.64 -8.80
N LEU A 252 -9.88 -10.47 -7.53
CA LEU A 252 -10.30 -11.40 -6.47
C LEU A 252 -11.81 -11.47 -6.35
N TRP A 253 -12.50 -10.35 -6.49
CA TRP A 253 -13.95 -10.25 -6.35
C TRP A 253 -14.73 -10.69 -7.59
N ASN A 254 -14.25 -10.34 -8.79
CA ASN A 254 -15.02 -10.44 -10.03
C ASN A 254 -14.45 -11.44 -11.03
N ARG A 255 -13.23 -11.96 -10.80
CA ARG A 255 -12.48 -12.82 -11.75
C ARG A 255 -12.21 -12.14 -13.10
N ILE A 256 -12.27 -10.83 -13.12
CA ILE A 256 -11.92 -9.98 -14.26
C ILE A 256 -10.62 -9.26 -13.92
N ASN A 257 -9.62 -9.33 -14.78
CA ASN A 257 -8.41 -8.52 -14.65
C ASN A 257 -8.62 -7.23 -15.43
N PRO A 258 -8.97 -6.11 -14.77
CA PRO A 258 -9.34 -4.91 -15.49
C PRO A 258 -8.11 -4.24 -16.09
N GLU A 259 -8.28 -3.64 -17.26
CA GLU A 259 -7.26 -2.85 -17.93
C GLU A 259 -7.03 -1.54 -17.17
N ILE A 260 -5.76 -1.12 -17.13
CA ILE A 260 -5.34 0.19 -16.64
C ILE A 260 -5.11 1.04 -17.88
N ASP A 261 -6.11 1.81 -18.26
CA ASP A 261 -6.10 2.66 -19.46
C ASP A 261 -5.92 4.15 -19.14
N ASP A 262 -5.68 4.92 -20.18
CA ASP A 262 -5.46 6.36 -20.07
C ASP A 262 -6.70 7.09 -19.53
N GLU A 263 -7.91 6.60 -19.81
CA GLU A 263 -9.15 7.18 -19.30
C GLU A 263 -9.22 7.10 -17.78
N LEU A 264 -8.92 5.93 -17.22
CA LEU A 264 -8.82 5.75 -15.77
C LEU A 264 -7.74 6.65 -15.15
N ILE A 265 -6.53 6.66 -15.75
CA ILE A 265 -5.43 7.48 -15.25
C ILE A 265 -5.82 8.96 -15.24
N ASN A 266 -6.36 9.47 -16.34
CA ASN A 266 -6.81 10.87 -16.45
C ASN A 266 -7.93 11.18 -15.43
N LEU A 267 -8.87 10.26 -15.24
CA LEU A 267 -9.94 10.38 -14.25
C LEU A 267 -9.39 10.54 -12.83
N LEU A 268 -8.43 9.69 -12.43
CA LEU A 268 -7.79 9.77 -11.12
C LEU A 268 -6.96 11.05 -10.97
N MET A 269 -6.15 11.39 -11.97
CA MET A 269 -5.32 12.59 -11.99
C MET A 269 -6.14 13.87 -11.86
N SER A 270 -7.36 13.91 -12.42
CA SER A 270 -8.26 15.07 -12.30
C SER A 270 -8.69 15.39 -10.87
N LYS A 271 -8.57 14.43 -9.94
CA LYS A 271 -8.93 14.57 -8.52
C LYS A 271 -7.74 14.83 -7.61
N LEU A 272 -6.51 14.72 -8.13
CA LEU A 272 -5.25 14.85 -7.38
C LEU A 272 -4.56 16.22 -7.62
N LYS A 273 -5.33 17.23 -7.96
CA LYS A 273 -4.86 18.62 -8.21
C LYS A 273 -4.61 19.37 -6.92
#